data_1a4cd80e468c21171381601a18ef892a
#
_entry.id   1a4cd80e468c21171381601a18ef892a
#
_cell.length_a   1.000
_cell.length_b   1.000
_cell.length_c   1.000
_cell.angle_alpha   90.00
_cell.angle_beta   90.00
_cell.angle_gamma   90.00
#
_symmetry.space_group_name_H-M   'P 1'
#
loop_
_entity.id
_entity.type
_entity.pdbx_description
1 polymer ?
#
loop_
_entity_poly.entity_id
_entity_poly.type
_entity_poly.pdbx_seq_one_letter_code
_entity_poly.pdbx_strand_id
1 'polypeptide(L)'
;MKRPGLKDVAERAGVSIATVSYVINNTPSQSLSPETIKRVNDAIKELGYIPNQAARTLANNKSNLLGVLIPQTESGKEFMFSNPFYGDFMSAAEYTARKSGYHIMISGADSGQTYAEVARTRGLDGVIVVGMNDDEECRQLKALNIPVVLVDSYCEASGFHSICVDDKQGGYMATKYLLEKGLRKIAYVTGQINDKGVNYLRYQGYEKALEEFGLSPEKSLLLAGEVSFEHGCKMGEYLAGLTERPDGVFVSADILAVGLCVGLREKGVRVPEDISIIGFDDSLLSRACDPPLTTIHQDVADKGTEAVKLLINEDRTPQNKVFPVTLVERGSVRDNHSFD
;
A
#
# COMPACT_ATOMS: atom_id res chain seq x y z
N MET A 1 27.81 16.97 -26.55
CA MET A 1 29.05 16.27 -26.18
C MET A 1 28.74 14.77 -26.02
N LYS A 2 29.59 13.87 -26.56
CA LYS A 2 29.48 12.41 -26.38
C LYS A 2 29.82 12.08 -24.92
N ARG A 3 28.97 11.34 -24.25
CA ARG A 3 29.25 10.89 -22.86
C ARG A 3 30.46 9.96 -22.87
N PRO A 4 31.45 10.11 -21.95
CA PRO A 4 32.58 9.21 -21.86
C PRO A 4 32.10 7.80 -21.57
N GLY A 5 32.75 6.80 -22.18
CA GLY A 5 32.48 5.39 -22.00
C GLY A 5 33.59 4.67 -21.23
N LEU A 6 33.38 3.36 -20.94
CA LEU A 6 34.41 2.51 -20.30
C LEU A 6 35.75 2.54 -21.03
N LYS A 7 35.74 2.64 -22.37
CA LYS A 7 36.93 2.70 -23.19
C LYS A 7 37.74 3.97 -22.93
N ASP A 8 37.07 5.10 -22.78
CA ASP A 8 37.74 6.40 -22.52
C ASP A 8 38.37 6.40 -21.12
N VAL A 9 37.72 5.77 -20.12
CA VAL A 9 38.28 5.59 -18.77
C VAL A 9 39.49 4.65 -18.80
N ALA A 10 39.42 3.55 -19.54
CA ALA A 10 40.52 2.59 -19.67
C ALA A 10 41.75 3.24 -20.29
N GLU A 11 41.57 4.00 -21.35
CA GLU A 11 42.63 4.74 -22.05
C GLU A 11 43.24 5.79 -21.14
N ARG A 12 42.42 6.59 -20.42
CA ARG A 12 42.86 7.61 -19.48
C ARG A 12 43.61 7.05 -18.25
N ALA A 13 43.20 5.90 -17.75
CA ALA A 13 43.84 5.21 -16.62
C ALA A 13 45.04 4.33 -17.02
N GLY A 14 45.28 4.10 -18.29
CA GLY A 14 46.35 3.21 -18.83
C GLY A 14 46.17 1.74 -18.43
N VAL A 15 44.90 1.25 -18.48
CA VAL A 15 44.54 -0.15 -18.13
C VAL A 15 43.56 -0.73 -19.14
N SER A 16 43.30 -2.03 -19.04
CA SER A 16 42.28 -2.68 -19.88
C SER A 16 40.85 -2.30 -19.47
N ILE A 17 39.88 -2.37 -20.42
CA ILE A 17 38.46 -2.22 -20.15
C ILE A 17 38.00 -3.18 -19.06
N ALA A 18 38.50 -4.41 -19.06
CA ALA A 18 38.21 -5.40 -18.02
C ALA A 18 38.67 -4.93 -16.64
N THR A 19 39.87 -4.35 -16.53
CA THR A 19 40.37 -3.79 -15.25
C THR A 19 39.49 -2.65 -14.74
N VAL A 20 39.04 -1.75 -15.63
CA VAL A 20 38.07 -0.69 -15.26
C VAL A 20 36.76 -1.31 -14.74
N SER A 21 36.24 -2.31 -15.44
CA SER A 21 35.02 -3.03 -15.03
C SER A 21 35.17 -3.69 -13.66
N TYR A 22 36.33 -4.31 -13.37
CA TYR A 22 36.59 -4.93 -12.07
C TYR A 22 36.65 -3.89 -10.93
N VAL A 23 37.25 -2.72 -11.17
CA VAL A 23 37.29 -1.64 -10.17
C VAL A 23 35.87 -1.09 -9.90
N ILE A 24 35.09 -0.84 -10.96
CA ILE A 24 33.73 -0.28 -10.84
C ILE A 24 32.79 -1.25 -10.12
N ASN A 25 32.92 -2.55 -10.39
CA ASN A 25 32.04 -3.57 -9.82
C ASN A 25 32.55 -4.16 -8.50
N ASN A 26 33.70 -3.67 -8.01
CA ASN A 26 34.34 -4.15 -6.77
C ASN A 26 34.44 -5.68 -6.71
N THR A 27 34.90 -6.32 -7.82
CA THR A 27 34.87 -7.77 -8.01
C THR A 27 35.88 -8.46 -7.07
N PRO A 28 35.45 -9.22 -6.06
CA PRO A 28 36.36 -9.76 -5.01
C PRO A 28 37.39 -10.76 -5.53
N SER A 29 37.11 -11.40 -6.66
CA SER A 29 37.97 -12.46 -7.25
C SER A 29 39.20 -11.91 -7.96
N GLN A 30 39.36 -10.61 -8.12
CA GLN A 30 40.47 -9.97 -8.84
C GLN A 30 41.33 -9.15 -7.88
N SER A 31 42.55 -9.62 -7.65
CA SER A 31 43.54 -8.89 -6.84
C SER A 31 44.17 -7.76 -7.66
N LEU A 32 43.59 -6.56 -7.59
CA LEU A 32 44.16 -5.36 -8.21
C LEU A 32 44.99 -4.59 -7.20
N SER A 33 46.11 -4.00 -7.66
CA SER A 33 46.95 -3.17 -6.79
C SER A 33 46.19 -1.89 -6.39
N PRO A 34 46.39 -1.37 -5.14
CA PRO A 34 45.80 -0.11 -4.68
C PRO A 34 46.09 1.06 -5.63
N GLU A 35 47.25 1.06 -6.26
CA GLU A 35 47.66 2.07 -7.23
C GLU A 35 46.82 2.01 -8.51
N THR A 36 46.52 0.79 -9.02
CA THR A 36 45.64 0.60 -10.19
C THR A 36 44.21 1.06 -9.88
N ILE A 37 43.68 0.72 -8.71
CA ILE A 37 42.36 1.16 -8.27
C ILE A 37 42.28 2.69 -8.20
N LYS A 38 43.33 3.31 -7.63
CA LYS A 38 43.41 4.78 -7.56
C LYS A 38 43.41 5.42 -8.93
N ARG A 39 44.25 4.98 -9.88
CA ARG A 39 44.33 5.52 -11.24
C ARG A 39 42.98 5.46 -11.97
N VAL A 40 42.26 4.34 -11.84
CA VAL A 40 40.94 4.17 -12.44
C VAL A 40 39.92 5.12 -11.80
N ASN A 41 39.90 5.26 -10.48
CA ASN A 41 39.00 6.18 -9.80
C ASN A 41 39.28 7.66 -10.14
N ASP A 42 40.55 8.02 -10.27
CA ASP A 42 40.96 9.38 -10.68
C ASP A 42 40.51 9.68 -12.13
N ALA A 43 40.67 8.69 -13.04
CA ALA A 43 40.19 8.84 -14.42
C ALA A 43 38.66 8.93 -14.52
N ILE A 44 37.91 8.15 -13.69
CA ILE A 44 36.44 8.24 -13.58
C ILE A 44 36.01 9.65 -13.19
N LYS A 45 36.65 10.23 -12.16
CA LYS A 45 36.35 11.59 -11.67
C LYS A 45 36.66 12.63 -12.70
N GLU A 46 37.84 12.55 -13.32
CA GLU A 46 38.32 13.53 -14.31
C GLU A 46 37.41 13.59 -15.55
N LEU A 47 37.01 12.41 -16.05
CA LEU A 47 36.15 12.30 -17.22
C LEU A 47 34.66 12.54 -16.91
N GLY A 48 34.28 12.59 -15.63
CA GLY A 48 32.87 12.61 -15.23
C GLY A 48 32.12 11.36 -15.70
N TYR A 49 32.81 10.21 -15.75
CA TYR A 49 32.19 8.96 -16.22
C TYR A 49 31.17 8.46 -15.19
N ILE A 50 29.96 8.24 -15.64
CA ILE A 50 28.89 7.60 -14.87
C ILE A 50 28.70 6.19 -15.43
N PRO A 51 28.85 5.13 -14.59
CA PRO A 51 28.62 3.76 -15.02
C PRO A 51 27.23 3.58 -15.64
N ASN A 52 27.18 2.95 -16.80
CA ASN A 52 25.91 2.67 -17.47
C ASN A 52 25.19 1.54 -16.73
N GLN A 53 24.03 1.86 -16.15
CA GLN A 53 23.21 0.90 -15.42
C GLN A 53 22.79 -0.28 -16.29
N ALA A 54 22.41 -0.03 -17.56
CA ALA A 54 22.03 -1.09 -18.48
C ALA A 54 23.16 -2.09 -18.75
N ALA A 55 24.43 -1.59 -18.87
CA ALA A 55 25.59 -2.46 -19.03
C ALA A 55 25.88 -3.29 -17.76
N ARG A 56 25.66 -2.73 -16.57
CA ARG A 56 25.79 -3.45 -15.31
C ARG A 56 24.71 -4.51 -15.13
N THR A 57 23.46 -4.18 -15.48
CA THR A 57 22.34 -5.12 -15.45
C THR A 57 22.62 -6.32 -16.36
N LEU A 58 23.16 -6.07 -17.57
CA LEU A 58 23.52 -7.13 -18.52
C LEU A 58 24.65 -8.04 -17.98
N ALA A 59 25.63 -7.46 -17.27
CA ALA A 59 26.78 -8.19 -16.72
C ALA A 59 26.41 -9.01 -15.47
N ASN A 60 25.55 -8.49 -14.61
CA ASN A 60 25.25 -9.08 -13.31
C ASN A 60 23.86 -9.74 -13.26
N ASN A 61 23.06 -9.65 -14.31
CA ASN A 61 21.66 -10.10 -14.39
C ASN A 61 20.79 -9.53 -13.23
N LYS A 62 21.15 -8.33 -12.72
CA LYS A 62 20.42 -7.60 -11.68
C LYS A 62 20.30 -6.14 -12.04
N SER A 63 19.08 -5.63 -12.03
CA SER A 63 18.80 -4.20 -12.29
C SER A 63 18.92 -3.34 -11.04
N ASN A 64 18.83 -3.92 -9.86
CA ASN A 64 18.60 -3.29 -8.57
C ASN A 64 17.33 -2.42 -8.57
N LEU A 65 16.32 -2.82 -9.33
CA LEU A 65 15.06 -2.14 -9.47
C LEU A 65 13.92 -3.06 -9.00
N LEU A 66 13.17 -2.62 -8.01
CA LEU A 66 11.95 -3.27 -7.52
C LEU A 66 10.74 -2.52 -8.04
N GLY A 67 9.70 -3.23 -8.46
CA GLY A 67 8.42 -2.66 -8.85
C GLY A 67 7.45 -2.61 -7.70
N VAL A 68 6.71 -1.50 -7.55
CA VAL A 68 5.48 -1.44 -6.77
C VAL A 68 4.35 -1.15 -7.74
N LEU A 69 3.48 -2.15 -7.90
CA LEU A 69 2.35 -2.11 -8.82
C LEU A 69 1.08 -1.93 -8.02
N ILE A 70 0.35 -0.86 -8.33
CA ILE A 70 -0.91 -0.52 -7.67
C ILE A 70 -2.01 -0.64 -8.70
N PRO A 71 -2.88 -1.67 -8.60
CA PRO A 71 -4.01 -1.83 -9.49
C PRO A 71 -4.92 -0.61 -9.45
N GLN A 72 -5.27 -0.08 -10.61
CA GLN A 72 -6.34 0.89 -10.75
C GLN A 72 -7.67 0.13 -10.74
N THR A 73 -8.07 -0.39 -9.57
CA THR A 73 -9.26 -1.22 -9.41
C THR A 73 -10.56 -0.44 -9.49
N GLU A 74 -10.50 0.89 -9.47
CA GLU A 74 -11.67 1.77 -9.52
C GLU A 74 -11.54 2.74 -10.69
N SER A 75 -12.54 2.76 -11.57
CA SER A 75 -12.61 3.74 -12.66
C SER A 75 -12.67 5.16 -12.10
N GLY A 76 -11.85 6.08 -12.63
CA GLY A 76 -11.81 7.48 -12.21
C GLY A 76 -10.71 7.85 -11.22
N LYS A 77 -9.94 6.90 -10.70
CA LYS A 77 -8.74 7.19 -9.86
C LYS A 77 -7.52 7.44 -10.73
N GLU A 78 -7.32 8.69 -11.12
CA GLU A 78 -6.11 9.11 -11.84
C GLU A 78 -4.89 9.23 -10.92
N PHE A 79 -5.09 9.39 -9.59
CA PHE A 79 -4.03 9.68 -8.63
C PHE A 79 -3.97 8.66 -7.50
N MET A 80 -3.04 7.72 -7.59
CA MET A 80 -2.88 6.65 -6.58
C MET A 80 -2.54 7.16 -5.17
N PHE A 81 -1.91 8.34 -5.05
CA PHE A 81 -1.51 8.93 -3.77
C PHE A 81 -2.57 9.86 -3.15
N SER A 82 -3.78 9.93 -3.70
CA SER A 82 -4.89 10.63 -3.05
C SER A 82 -5.29 9.96 -1.72
N ASN A 83 -5.09 8.65 -1.60
CA ASN A 83 -5.24 7.93 -0.33
C ASN A 83 -3.89 7.89 0.42
N PRO A 84 -3.80 8.45 1.66
CA PRO A 84 -2.59 8.47 2.48
C PRO A 84 -1.95 7.10 2.73
N PHE A 85 -2.74 6.04 2.75
CA PHE A 85 -2.28 4.65 2.86
C PHE A 85 -1.11 4.35 1.91
N TYR A 86 -1.24 4.72 0.63
CA TYR A 86 -0.18 4.47 -0.35
C TYR A 86 1.07 5.32 -0.09
N GLY A 87 0.91 6.53 0.44
CA GLY A 87 2.03 7.40 0.82
C GLY A 87 2.87 6.81 1.94
N ASP A 88 2.23 6.34 3.00
CA ASP A 88 2.89 5.73 4.16
C ASP A 88 3.57 4.41 3.78
N PHE A 89 2.86 3.55 3.03
CA PHE A 89 3.41 2.31 2.49
C PHE A 89 4.67 2.55 1.64
N MET A 90 4.57 3.48 0.69
CA MET A 90 5.66 3.79 -0.23
C MET A 90 6.86 4.42 0.46
N SER A 91 6.63 5.26 1.47
CA SER A 91 7.72 5.87 2.26
C SER A 91 8.57 4.81 2.96
N ALA A 92 7.94 3.83 3.56
CA ALA A 92 8.63 2.73 4.24
C ALA A 92 9.30 1.76 3.26
N ALA A 93 8.60 1.43 2.17
CA ALA A 93 9.14 0.56 1.12
C ALA A 93 10.37 1.18 0.43
N GLU A 94 10.31 2.48 0.06
CA GLU A 94 11.45 3.20 -0.55
C GLU A 94 12.64 3.23 0.41
N TYR A 95 12.40 3.63 1.65
CA TYR A 95 13.47 3.70 2.65
C TYR A 95 14.18 2.35 2.80
N THR A 96 13.43 1.26 2.89
CA THR A 96 13.98 -0.10 3.07
C THR A 96 14.72 -0.57 1.81
N ALA A 97 14.16 -0.34 0.62
CA ALA A 97 14.79 -0.67 -0.64
C ALA A 97 16.11 0.07 -0.83
N ARG A 98 16.12 1.39 -0.61
CA ARG A 98 17.29 2.24 -0.73
C ARG A 98 18.41 1.84 0.25
N LYS A 99 18.06 1.49 1.49
CA LYS A 99 19.02 0.97 2.47
C LYS A 99 19.62 -0.38 2.06
N SER A 100 18.90 -1.14 1.27
CA SER A 100 19.34 -2.44 0.72
C SER A 100 19.99 -2.34 -0.67
N GLY A 101 20.22 -1.12 -1.18
CA GLY A 101 20.87 -0.90 -2.48
C GLY A 101 19.95 -1.06 -3.70
N TYR A 102 18.64 -1.04 -3.49
CA TYR A 102 17.62 -1.07 -4.54
C TYR A 102 16.95 0.28 -4.74
N HIS A 103 16.37 0.47 -5.92
CA HIS A 103 15.49 1.57 -6.25
C HIS A 103 14.07 1.05 -6.47
N ILE A 104 13.07 1.90 -6.24
CA ILE A 104 11.67 1.55 -6.51
C ILE A 104 11.20 2.24 -7.78
N MET A 105 10.53 1.47 -8.63
CA MET A 105 9.69 1.95 -9.72
C MET A 105 8.23 1.74 -9.32
N ILE A 106 7.45 2.81 -9.39
CA ILE A 106 6.00 2.76 -9.16
C ILE A 106 5.30 2.75 -10.50
N SER A 107 4.32 1.90 -10.67
CA SER A 107 3.48 1.87 -11.87
C SER A 107 2.05 1.48 -11.52
N GLY A 108 1.08 2.13 -12.17
CA GLY A 108 -0.23 1.55 -12.40
C GLY A 108 -0.20 0.63 -13.62
N ALA A 109 -1.27 -0.07 -13.89
CA ALA A 109 -1.49 -0.72 -15.18
C ALA A 109 -2.52 0.08 -15.97
N ASP A 110 -2.15 0.50 -17.18
CA ASP A 110 -3.09 1.07 -18.12
C ASP A 110 -3.97 -0.04 -18.72
N SER A 111 -5.14 0.33 -19.24
CA SER A 111 -6.03 -0.61 -19.91
C SER A 111 -5.32 -1.34 -21.05
N GLY A 112 -5.20 -2.66 -20.94
CA GLY A 112 -4.56 -3.52 -21.92
C GLY A 112 -3.10 -3.91 -21.64
N GLN A 113 -2.50 -3.43 -20.55
CA GLN A 113 -1.21 -3.92 -20.05
C GLN A 113 -1.41 -4.79 -18.80
N THR A 114 -0.71 -5.92 -18.75
CA THR A 114 -0.67 -6.77 -17.55
C THR A 114 0.49 -6.38 -16.63
N TYR A 115 0.35 -6.61 -15.32
CA TYR A 115 1.45 -6.38 -14.37
C TYR A 115 2.68 -7.24 -14.68
N ALA A 116 2.46 -8.43 -15.19
CA ALA A 116 3.52 -9.32 -15.66
C ALA A 116 4.32 -8.71 -16.84
N GLU A 117 3.65 -8.06 -17.78
CA GLU A 117 4.29 -7.35 -18.88
C GLU A 117 5.09 -6.14 -18.40
N VAL A 118 4.55 -5.35 -17.48
CA VAL A 118 5.26 -4.22 -16.87
C VAL A 118 6.55 -4.71 -16.20
N ALA A 119 6.46 -5.74 -15.36
CA ALA A 119 7.62 -6.30 -14.68
C ALA A 119 8.71 -6.79 -15.64
N ARG A 120 8.31 -7.51 -16.70
CA ARG A 120 9.23 -8.07 -17.70
C ARG A 120 9.89 -6.99 -18.54
N THR A 121 9.11 -6.03 -19.06
CA THR A 121 9.64 -4.99 -19.97
C THR A 121 10.55 -3.99 -19.27
N ARG A 122 10.38 -3.81 -17.95
CA ARG A 122 11.23 -2.92 -17.15
C ARG A 122 12.43 -3.62 -16.51
N GLY A 123 12.54 -4.95 -16.66
CA GLY A 123 13.64 -5.73 -16.11
C GLY A 123 13.72 -5.64 -14.59
N LEU A 124 12.57 -5.77 -13.92
CA LEU A 124 12.49 -5.68 -12.46
C LEU A 124 13.10 -6.94 -11.83
N ASP A 125 13.82 -6.76 -10.72
CA ASP A 125 14.37 -7.86 -9.92
C ASP A 125 13.33 -8.51 -9.01
N GLY A 126 12.22 -7.81 -8.76
CA GLY A 126 11.09 -8.29 -7.99
C GLY A 126 9.93 -7.30 -8.00
N VAL A 127 8.74 -7.74 -7.60
CA VAL A 127 7.51 -6.95 -7.68
C VAL A 127 6.71 -7.07 -6.40
N ILE A 128 6.25 -5.94 -5.89
CA ILE A 128 5.22 -5.82 -4.85
C ILE A 128 3.93 -5.40 -5.56
N VAL A 129 2.84 -6.09 -5.32
CA VAL A 129 1.51 -5.75 -5.84
C VAL A 129 0.58 -5.45 -4.67
N VAL A 130 -0.09 -4.29 -4.67
CA VAL A 130 -0.91 -3.83 -3.55
C VAL A 130 -2.38 -3.76 -3.96
N GLY A 131 -3.25 -4.51 -3.30
CA GLY A 131 -4.70 -4.40 -3.48
C GLY A 131 -5.25 -5.15 -4.70
N MET A 132 -4.56 -6.19 -5.19
CA MET A 132 -5.02 -6.97 -6.35
C MET A 132 -5.94 -8.13 -5.93
N ASN A 133 -7.05 -8.28 -6.65
CA ASN A 133 -8.01 -9.36 -6.43
C ASN A 133 -8.32 -10.16 -7.72
N ASP A 134 -7.58 -9.95 -8.80
CA ASP A 134 -7.76 -10.63 -10.08
C ASP A 134 -6.92 -11.91 -10.15
N ASP A 135 -7.58 -13.06 -10.29
CA ASP A 135 -6.92 -14.38 -10.31
C ASP A 135 -6.15 -14.63 -11.62
N GLU A 136 -6.57 -14.02 -12.73
CA GLU A 136 -5.85 -14.14 -14.01
C GLU A 136 -4.54 -13.36 -13.97
N GLU A 137 -4.55 -12.12 -13.47
CA GLU A 137 -3.35 -11.34 -13.27
C GLU A 137 -2.39 -12.04 -12.30
N CYS A 138 -2.91 -12.67 -11.24
CA CYS A 138 -2.10 -13.49 -10.33
C CYS A 138 -1.46 -14.67 -11.02
N ARG A 139 -2.16 -15.38 -11.91
CA ARG A 139 -1.59 -16.48 -12.68
C ARG A 139 -0.48 -16.02 -13.62
N GLN A 140 -0.65 -14.86 -14.25
CA GLN A 140 0.37 -14.28 -15.14
C GLN A 140 1.62 -13.83 -14.36
N LEU A 141 1.45 -13.25 -13.18
CA LEU A 141 2.56 -12.91 -12.29
C LEU A 141 3.33 -14.15 -11.84
N LYS A 142 2.64 -15.26 -11.59
CA LYS A 142 3.27 -16.54 -11.23
C LYS A 142 4.16 -17.09 -12.34
N ALA A 143 3.88 -16.78 -13.59
CA ALA A 143 4.70 -17.15 -14.72
C ALA A 143 6.01 -16.34 -14.83
N LEU A 144 6.15 -15.26 -14.03
CA LEU A 144 7.42 -14.53 -13.92
C LEU A 144 8.41 -15.34 -13.08
N ASN A 145 9.64 -15.40 -13.55
CA ASN A 145 10.72 -16.02 -12.78
C ASN A 145 11.44 -15.03 -11.86
N ILE A 146 10.64 -14.16 -11.18
CA ILE A 146 11.10 -13.16 -10.21
C ILE A 146 10.26 -13.24 -8.94
N PRO A 147 10.77 -12.79 -7.78
CA PRO A 147 9.99 -12.73 -6.55
C PRO A 147 8.79 -11.80 -6.70
N VAL A 148 7.68 -12.22 -6.12
CA VAL A 148 6.45 -11.40 -6.02
C VAL A 148 5.96 -11.43 -4.57
N VAL A 149 5.61 -10.25 -4.06
CA VAL A 149 4.94 -10.06 -2.77
C VAL A 149 3.58 -9.42 -3.01
N LEU A 150 2.54 -10.07 -2.53
CA LEU A 150 1.18 -9.56 -2.57
C LEU A 150 0.86 -8.86 -1.25
N VAL A 151 0.38 -7.62 -1.30
CA VAL A 151 -0.01 -6.83 -0.12
C VAL A 151 -1.50 -6.50 -0.23
N ASP A 152 -2.27 -6.84 0.81
CA ASP A 152 -3.73 -6.65 0.85
C ASP A 152 -4.43 -7.15 -0.44
N SER A 153 -3.93 -8.26 -0.96
CA SER A 153 -4.35 -8.88 -2.22
C SER A 153 -4.91 -10.28 -1.95
N TYR A 154 -6.08 -10.56 -2.47
CA TYR A 154 -6.86 -11.76 -2.15
C TYR A 154 -7.20 -12.55 -3.41
N CYS A 155 -6.19 -13.12 -4.04
CA CYS A 155 -6.35 -14.00 -5.19
C CYS A 155 -6.01 -15.45 -4.85
N GLU A 156 -6.56 -16.42 -5.61
CA GLU A 156 -6.40 -17.86 -5.35
C GLU A 156 -5.02 -18.43 -5.72
N ALA A 157 -4.09 -17.61 -6.15
CA ALA A 157 -2.77 -18.08 -6.56
C ALA A 157 -1.88 -18.41 -5.36
N SER A 158 -1.65 -19.70 -5.10
CA SER A 158 -0.63 -20.16 -4.16
C SER A 158 0.79 -19.94 -4.69
N GLY A 159 1.76 -19.68 -3.81
CA GLY A 159 3.17 -19.63 -4.15
C GLY A 159 3.79 -18.23 -4.16
N PHE A 160 3.08 -17.21 -3.69
CA PHE A 160 3.61 -15.89 -3.43
C PHE A 160 3.85 -15.65 -1.95
N HIS A 161 4.74 -14.72 -1.61
CA HIS A 161 4.67 -14.09 -0.30
C HIS A 161 3.40 -13.23 -0.23
N SER A 162 2.72 -13.23 0.90
CA SER A 162 1.56 -12.37 1.13
C SER A 162 1.67 -11.64 2.46
N ILE A 163 1.21 -10.40 2.48
CA ILE A 163 1.12 -9.53 3.65
C ILE A 163 -0.28 -8.93 3.69
N CYS A 164 -0.99 -9.11 4.79
CA CYS A 164 -2.29 -8.51 5.02
C CYS A 164 -2.48 -8.19 6.50
N VAL A 165 -3.60 -7.57 6.85
CA VAL A 165 -4.11 -7.52 8.21
C VAL A 165 -5.30 -8.49 8.33
N ASP A 166 -5.77 -8.73 9.55
CA ASP A 166 -7.06 -9.39 9.75
C ASP A 166 -8.20 -8.38 9.54
N ASP A 167 -8.53 -8.13 8.26
CA ASP A 167 -9.57 -7.18 7.85
C ASP A 167 -10.94 -7.54 8.44
N LYS A 168 -11.25 -8.84 8.51
CA LYS A 168 -12.50 -9.32 9.10
C LYS A 168 -12.58 -9.02 10.59
N GLN A 169 -11.47 -9.25 11.31
CA GLN A 169 -11.38 -8.91 12.73
C GLN A 169 -11.46 -7.40 12.94
N GLY A 170 -10.82 -6.60 12.06
CA GLY A 170 -10.89 -5.14 12.13
C GLY A 170 -12.31 -4.61 11.94
N GLY A 171 -13.04 -5.09 10.93
CA GLY A 171 -14.45 -4.73 10.72
C GLY A 171 -15.35 -5.15 11.88
N TYR A 172 -15.10 -6.34 12.44
CA TYR A 172 -15.80 -6.81 13.63
C TYR A 172 -15.53 -5.91 14.85
N MET A 173 -14.27 -5.59 15.12
CA MET A 173 -13.89 -4.73 16.26
C MET A 173 -14.51 -3.33 16.14
N ALA A 174 -14.46 -2.72 14.96
CA ALA A 174 -15.03 -1.40 14.71
C ALA A 174 -16.54 -1.38 15.00
N THR A 175 -17.27 -2.33 14.45
CA THR A 175 -18.71 -2.39 14.58
C THR A 175 -19.13 -2.77 15.99
N LYS A 176 -18.46 -3.76 16.59
CA LYS A 176 -18.71 -4.17 17.98
C LYS A 176 -18.52 -3.03 18.95
N TYR A 177 -17.48 -2.22 18.79
CA TYR A 177 -17.24 -1.04 19.63
C TYR A 177 -18.41 -0.05 19.58
N LEU A 178 -18.95 0.25 18.39
CA LEU A 178 -20.15 1.10 18.28
C LEU A 178 -21.35 0.51 19.02
N LEU A 179 -21.57 -0.82 18.87
CA LEU A 179 -22.66 -1.53 19.52
C LEU A 179 -22.51 -1.59 21.04
N GLU A 180 -21.28 -1.77 21.54
CA GLU A 180 -20.95 -1.71 22.97
C GLU A 180 -21.14 -0.34 23.58
N LYS A 181 -21.01 0.74 22.78
CA LYS A 181 -21.37 2.11 23.18
C LYS A 181 -22.88 2.40 23.16
N GLY A 182 -23.72 1.38 23.00
CA GLY A 182 -25.17 1.50 23.02
C GLY A 182 -25.82 1.96 21.71
N LEU A 183 -25.04 2.10 20.63
CA LEU A 183 -25.56 2.42 19.31
C LEU A 183 -26.21 1.19 18.68
N ARG A 184 -27.25 1.35 17.85
CA ARG A 184 -28.02 0.21 17.31
C ARG A 184 -28.24 0.27 15.82
N LYS A 185 -28.34 1.45 15.22
CA LYS A 185 -28.55 1.65 13.77
C LYS A 185 -27.22 2.03 13.14
N ILE A 186 -26.47 1.01 12.70
CA ILE A 186 -25.11 1.22 12.22
C ILE A 186 -25.08 1.19 10.68
N ALA A 187 -24.60 2.26 10.06
CA ALA A 187 -24.31 2.30 8.63
C ALA A 187 -22.88 1.79 8.36
N TYR A 188 -22.67 1.28 7.14
CA TYR A 188 -21.34 0.93 6.66
C TYR A 188 -21.03 1.71 5.37
N VAL A 189 -20.00 2.56 5.42
CA VAL A 189 -19.50 3.33 4.25
C VAL A 189 -18.18 2.75 3.81
N THR A 190 -18.07 2.37 2.54
CA THR A 190 -16.94 1.56 2.07
C THR A 190 -16.65 1.76 0.58
N GLY A 191 -15.51 1.24 0.13
CA GLY A 191 -15.22 1.02 -1.28
C GLY A 191 -16.14 -0.04 -1.90
N GLN A 192 -15.94 -0.34 -3.18
CA GLN A 192 -16.71 -1.39 -3.87
C GLN A 192 -16.55 -2.73 -3.13
N ILE A 193 -17.67 -3.40 -2.88
CA ILE A 193 -17.72 -4.73 -2.27
C ILE A 193 -17.83 -5.76 -3.39
N ASN A 194 -16.74 -6.45 -3.65
CA ASN A 194 -16.71 -7.59 -4.54
C ASN A 194 -16.86 -8.89 -3.70
N ASP A 195 -16.69 -10.03 -4.31
CA ASP A 195 -16.72 -11.34 -3.65
C ASP A 195 -15.46 -11.64 -2.80
N LYS A 196 -14.45 -10.79 -2.88
CA LYS A 196 -13.18 -10.87 -2.14
C LYS A 196 -12.53 -9.49 -2.01
N GLY A 197 -11.50 -9.38 -1.18
CA GLY A 197 -10.75 -8.15 -0.93
C GLY A 197 -11.03 -7.53 0.43
N VAL A 198 -10.30 -6.47 0.75
CA VAL A 198 -10.34 -5.81 2.07
C VAL A 198 -11.75 -5.34 2.45
N ASN A 199 -12.47 -4.71 1.51
CA ASN A 199 -13.81 -4.18 1.78
C ASN A 199 -14.82 -5.30 2.09
N TYR A 200 -14.72 -6.43 1.38
CA TYR A 200 -15.57 -7.60 1.62
C TYR A 200 -15.29 -8.24 2.98
N LEU A 201 -14.03 -8.38 3.35
CA LEU A 201 -13.67 -8.96 4.64
C LEU A 201 -14.09 -8.04 5.80
N ARG A 202 -13.88 -6.72 5.69
CA ARG A 202 -14.35 -5.74 6.67
C ARG A 202 -15.88 -5.77 6.79
N TYR A 203 -16.59 -5.93 5.67
CA TYR A 203 -18.04 -6.10 5.65
C TYR A 203 -18.48 -7.39 6.37
N GLN A 204 -17.80 -8.51 6.15
CA GLN A 204 -18.10 -9.74 6.90
C GLN A 204 -17.88 -9.59 8.41
N GLY A 205 -16.92 -8.78 8.82
CA GLY A 205 -16.69 -8.41 10.22
C GLY A 205 -17.85 -7.58 10.78
N TYR A 206 -18.30 -6.59 10.01
CA TYR A 206 -19.47 -5.76 10.33
C TYR A 206 -20.73 -6.61 10.49
N GLU A 207 -21.03 -7.49 9.53
CA GLU A 207 -22.19 -8.40 9.62
C GLU A 207 -22.14 -9.27 10.87
N LYS A 208 -20.98 -9.89 11.13
CA LYS A 208 -20.78 -10.75 12.31
C LYS A 208 -21.05 -10.00 13.62
N ALA A 209 -20.59 -8.75 13.73
CA ALA A 209 -20.81 -7.96 14.94
C ALA A 209 -22.30 -7.61 15.14
N LEU A 210 -23.00 -7.23 14.08
CA LEU A 210 -24.45 -6.99 14.13
C LEU A 210 -25.21 -8.24 14.56
N GLU A 211 -24.90 -9.40 13.96
CA GLU A 211 -25.55 -10.67 14.29
C GLU A 211 -25.38 -11.05 15.76
N GLU A 212 -24.19 -10.85 16.34
CA GLU A 212 -23.90 -11.10 17.76
C GLU A 212 -24.79 -10.27 18.70
N PHE A 213 -25.21 -9.07 18.26
CA PHE A 213 -26.13 -8.20 18.99
C PHE A 213 -27.61 -8.36 18.59
N GLY A 214 -27.94 -9.37 17.80
CA GLY A 214 -29.30 -9.66 17.33
C GLY A 214 -29.82 -8.68 16.28
N LEU A 215 -28.93 -7.98 15.58
CA LEU A 215 -29.21 -7.03 14.52
C LEU A 215 -28.87 -7.59 13.14
N SER A 216 -29.37 -6.96 12.09
CA SER A 216 -29.06 -7.32 10.71
C SER A 216 -28.68 -6.08 9.89
N PRO A 217 -27.80 -6.22 8.89
CA PRO A 217 -27.48 -5.11 7.99
C PRO A 217 -28.71 -4.56 7.28
N GLU A 218 -28.92 -3.27 7.33
CA GLU A 218 -29.92 -2.58 6.51
C GLU A 218 -29.32 -2.22 5.14
N LYS A 219 -29.91 -2.72 4.06
CA LYS A 219 -29.42 -2.46 2.69
C LYS A 219 -29.31 -0.97 2.36
N SER A 220 -30.19 -0.13 2.88
CA SER A 220 -30.20 1.32 2.73
C SER A 220 -29.03 2.02 3.43
N LEU A 221 -28.37 1.35 4.37
CA LEU A 221 -27.23 1.85 5.13
C LEU A 221 -25.90 1.20 4.71
N LEU A 222 -25.90 0.38 3.66
CA LEU A 222 -24.71 -0.15 3.02
C LEU A 222 -24.34 0.74 1.84
N LEU A 223 -23.37 1.63 2.05
CA LEU A 223 -23.02 2.71 1.13
C LEU A 223 -21.64 2.42 0.51
N ALA A 224 -21.65 1.73 -0.61
CA ALA A 224 -20.44 1.35 -1.34
C ALA A 224 -20.16 2.33 -2.49
N GLY A 225 -18.88 2.65 -2.71
CA GLY A 225 -18.46 3.56 -3.77
C GLY A 225 -16.95 3.63 -3.93
N GLU A 226 -16.41 4.80 -4.17
CA GLU A 226 -14.97 5.04 -4.24
C GLU A 226 -14.37 5.27 -2.85
N VAL A 227 -13.14 4.79 -2.62
CA VAL A 227 -12.39 5.14 -1.40
C VAL A 227 -11.72 6.50 -1.63
N SER A 228 -12.51 7.57 -1.49
CA SER A 228 -12.05 8.95 -1.68
C SER A 228 -12.70 9.91 -0.68
N PHE A 229 -12.03 11.04 -0.44
CA PHE A 229 -12.55 12.11 0.41
C PHE A 229 -13.90 12.64 -0.14
N GLU A 230 -13.99 12.85 -1.46
CA GLU A 230 -15.17 13.38 -2.14
C GLU A 230 -16.37 12.45 -2.01
N HIS A 231 -16.13 11.13 -2.12
CA HIS A 231 -17.21 10.17 -1.90
C HIS A 231 -17.65 10.17 -0.44
N GLY A 232 -16.72 10.28 0.49
CA GLY A 232 -17.03 10.47 1.92
C GLY A 232 -17.95 11.68 2.16
N CYS A 233 -17.63 12.85 1.58
CA CYS A 233 -18.46 14.05 1.68
C CYS A 233 -19.89 13.80 1.17
N LYS A 234 -20.03 13.18 -0.02
CA LYS A 234 -21.36 12.85 -0.59
C LYS A 234 -22.15 11.91 0.32
N MET A 235 -21.51 10.93 0.94
CA MET A 235 -22.17 10.01 1.88
C MET A 235 -22.57 10.73 3.18
N GLY A 236 -21.76 11.67 3.65
CA GLY A 236 -22.12 12.53 4.79
C GLY A 236 -23.37 13.38 4.50
N GLU A 237 -23.42 14.03 3.34
CA GLU A 237 -24.63 14.76 2.89
C GLU A 237 -25.85 13.86 2.77
N TYR A 238 -25.69 12.67 2.18
CA TYR A 238 -26.74 11.68 2.05
C TYR A 238 -27.30 11.26 3.43
N LEU A 239 -26.45 10.86 4.35
CA LEU A 239 -26.85 10.44 5.71
C LEU A 239 -27.51 11.58 6.49
N ALA A 240 -27.02 12.81 6.34
CA ALA A 240 -27.63 13.99 6.95
C ALA A 240 -29.05 14.23 6.49
N GLY A 241 -29.38 13.92 5.23
CA GLY A 241 -30.70 14.09 4.61
C GLY A 241 -31.73 13.02 4.97
N LEU A 242 -31.32 11.91 5.61
CA LEU A 242 -32.24 10.84 5.99
C LEU A 242 -33.19 11.29 7.11
N THR A 243 -34.48 10.90 6.99
CA THR A 243 -35.47 11.15 8.05
C THR A 243 -35.12 10.38 9.33
N GLU A 244 -34.66 9.12 9.17
CA GLU A 244 -34.19 8.26 10.24
C GLU A 244 -32.71 7.96 10.04
N ARG A 245 -31.86 8.79 10.63
CA ARG A 245 -30.41 8.66 10.51
C ARG A 245 -29.88 7.44 11.28
N PRO A 246 -28.75 6.86 10.83
CA PRO A 246 -28.00 5.95 11.69
C PRO A 246 -27.46 6.68 12.92
N ASP A 247 -27.29 5.98 14.02
CA ASP A 247 -26.66 6.51 15.24
C ASP A 247 -25.15 6.27 15.27
N GLY A 248 -24.67 5.31 14.46
CA GLY A 248 -23.26 5.03 14.25
C GLY A 248 -22.93 4.72 12.78
N VAL A 249 -21.70 4.99 12.38
CA VAL A 249 -21.17 4.66 11.05
C VAL A 249 -19.80 4.02 11.19
N PHE A 250 -19.66 2.81 10.67
CA PHE A 250 -18.35 2.23 10.39
C PHE A 250 -17.91 2.62 8.97
N VAL A 251 -16.73 3.20 8.85
CA VAL A 251 -16.16 3.64 7.57
C VAL A 251 -14.89 2.86 7.29
N SER A 252 -14.82 2.23 6.11
CA SER A 252 -13.74 1.27 5.79
C SER A 252 -12.36 1.88 5.58
N ALA A 253 -12.23 3.22 5.57
CA ALA A 253 -10.94 3.92 5.47
C ALA A 253 -11.04 5.32 6.05
N ASP A 254 -9.98 5.80 6.68
CA ASP A 254 -9.95 7.14 7.33
C ASP A 254 -10.19 8.28 6.34
N ILE A 255 -9.69 8.17 5.10
CA ILE A 255 -9.92 9.20 4.07
C ILE A 255 -11.42 9.37 3.75
N LEU A 256 -12.17 8.28 3.69
CA LEU A 256 -13.63 8.29 3.57
C LEU A 256 -14.28 8.88 4.82
N ALA A 257 -13.80 8.48 6.01
CA ALA A 257 -14.37 8.93 7.28
C ALA A 257 -14.20 10.44 7.50
N VAL A 258 -13.04 10.99 7.13
CA VAL A 258 -12.80 12.43 7.19
C VAL A 258 -13.71 13.18 6.22
N GLY A 259 -13.87 12.68 4.99
CA GLY A 259 -14.84 13.22 4.05
C GLY A 259 -16.27 13.16 4.59
N LEU A 260 -16.68 12.04 5.20
CA LEU A 260 -17.99 11.87 5.83
C LEU A 260 -18.23 12.90 6.93
N CYS A 261 -17.25 13.12 7.81
CA CYS A 261 -17.33 14.15 8.86
C CYS A 261 -17.54 15.55 8.27
N VAL A 262 -16.87 15.88 7.17
CA VAL A 262 -17.04 17.18 6.49
C VAL A 262 -18.45 17.30 5.90
N GLY A 263 -18.95 16.29 5.16
CA GLY A 263 -20.28 16.32 4.57
C GLY A 263 -21.41 16.41 5.59
N LEU A 264 -21.28 15.70 6.73
CA LEU A 264 -22.21 15.82 7.87
C LEU A 264 -22.21 17.23 8.45
N ARG A 265 -21.02 17.78 8.74
CA ARG A 265 -20.84 19.12 9.32
C ARG A 265 -21.44 20.21 8.42
N GLU A 266 -21.28 20.14 7.12
CA GLU A 266 -21.87 21.09 6.16
C GLU A 266 -23.40 21.09 6.19
N LYS A 267 -24.03 20.01 6.61
CA LYS A 267 -25.46 19.88 6.83
C LYS A 267 -25.90 20.14 8.30
N GLY A 268 -24.97 20.58 9.15
CA GLY A 268 -25.25 20.87 10.55
C GLY A 268 -25.42 19.65 11.45
N VAL A 269 -24.98 18.46 11.01
CA VAL A 269 -24.98 17.23 11.80
C VAL A 269 -23.67 17.10 12.55
N ARG A 270 -23.73 16.93 13.87
CA ARG A 270 -22.57 16.91 14.75
C ARG A 270 -22.04 15.50 14.96
N VAL A 271 -20.73 15.39 14.99
CA VAL A 271 -20.00 14.19 15.35
C VAL A 271 -19.28 14.46 16.68
N PRO A 272 -19.47 13.67 17.72
CA PRO A 272 -20.23 12.40 17.78
C PRO A 272 -21.69 12.54 18.23
N GLU A 273 -22.20 13.75 18.57
CA GLU A 273 -23.46 13.94 19.31
C GLU A 273 -24.67 13.41 18.52
N ASP A 274 -24.74 13.67 17.23
CA ASP A 274 -25.86 13.25 16.39
C ASP A 274 -25.58 11.90 15.70
N ILE A 275 -24.34 11.70 15.22
CA ILE A 275 -23.86 10.45 14.59
C ILE A 275 -22.44 10.18 15.07
N SER A 276 -22.18 8.98 15.58
CA SER A 276 -20.85 8.48 15.92
C SER A 276 -20.15 7.88 14.72
N ILE A 277 -18.83 8.07 14.58
CA ILE A 277 -18.05 7.58 13.42
C ILE A 277 -16.83 6.82 13.91
N ILE A 278 -16.58 5.65 13.31
CA ILE A 278 -15.32 4.91 13.45
C ILE A 278 -14.71 4.65 12.08
N GLY A 279 -13.42 4.92 11.94
CA GLY A 279 -12.64 4.73 10.71
C GLY A 279 -11.82 3.44 10.69
N PHE A 280 -10.89 3.38 9.74
CA PHE A 280 -9.90 2.33 9.57
C PHE A 280 -8.63 2.93 8.97
N ASP A 281 -7.44 2.53 9.41
CA ASP A 281 -6.05 2.79 9.02
C ASP A 281 -5.21 3.46 10.13
N ASP A 282 -5.78 4.32 10.97
CA ASP A 282 -5.09 5.22 11.92
C ASP A 282 -4.09 6.16 11.21
N SER A 283 -4.50 6.68 10.08
CA SER A 283 -3.72 7.62 9.29
C SER A 283 -3.53 8.97 9.99
N LEU A 284 -2.61 9.80 9.49
CA LEU A 284 -2.44 11.17 10.01
C LEU A 284 -3.75 11.97 9.97
N LEU A 285 -4.62 11.75 8.98
CA LEU A 285 -5.89 12.44 8.83
C LEU A 285 -6.84 12.17 10.00
N SER A 286 -6.83 10.95 10.55
CA SER A 286 -7.68 10.59 11.70
C SER A 286 -7.36 11.41 12.95
N ARG A 287 -6.11 11.83 13.11
CA ARG A 287 -5.65 12.67 14.23
C ARG A 287 -5.93 14.15 14.00
N ALA A 288 -5.93 14.58 12.72
CA ALA A 288 -6.15 15.96 12.32
C ALA A 288 -7.64 16.31 12.14
N CYS A 289 -8.52 15.32 12.10
CA CYS A 289 -9.97 15.50 12.03
C CYS A 289 -10.52 16.15 13.30
N ASP A 290 -11.61 16.88 13.19
CA ASP A 290 -12.33 17.47 14.32
C ASP A 290 -13.79 16.99 14.35
N PRO A 291 -14.17 16.18 15.38
CA PRO A 291 -13.29 15.64 16.44
C PRO A 291 -12.27 14.61 15.91
N PRO A 292 -11.15 14.36 16.63
CA PRO A 292 -10.21 13.31 16.26
C PRO A 292 -10.91 11.94 16.13
N LEU A 293 -10.63 11.24 15.06
CA LEU A 293 -11.36 10.04 14.65
C LEU A 293 -10.93 8.80 15.44
N THR A 294 -11.86 8.14 16.10
CA THR A 294 -11.74 6.76 16.57
C THR A 294 -11.59 5.86 15.34
N THR A 295 -10.62 4.96 15.35
CA THR A 295 -10.28 4.19 14.15
C THR A 295 -9.66 2.82 14.49
N ILE A 296 -9.63 1.92 13.54
CA ILE A 296 -8.85 0.69 13.61
C ILE A 296 -7.45 0.96 13.07
N HIS A 297 -6.44 0.78 13.89
CA HIS A 297 -5.04 0.91 13.50
C HIS A 297 -4.56 -0.33 12.75
N GLN A 298 -3.83 -0.09 11.66
CA GLN A 298 -2.98 -1.06 10.97
C GLN A 298 -1.60 -0.45 10.71
N ASP A 299 -0.54 -1.24 10.87
CA ASP A 299 0.82 -0.75 10.64
C ASP A 299 1.19 -0.80 9.16
N VAL A 300 0.82 0.26 8.44
CA VAL A 300 1.04 0.40 7.00
C VAL A 300 2.54 0.51 6.68
N ALA A 301 3.32 1.17 7.54
CA ALA A 301 4.76 1.32 7.34
C ALA A 301 5.49 0.00 7.49
N ASP A 302 5.12 -0.82 8.47
CA ASP A 302 5.69 -2.16 8.65
C ASP A 302 5.33 -3.09 7.49
N LYS A 303 4.13 -2.99 6.92
CA LYS A 303 3.78 -3.70 5.67
C LYS A 303 4.74 -3.36 4.53
N GLY A 304 5.02 -2.06 4.30
CA GLY A 304 5.95 -1.62 3.26
C GLY A 304 7.38 -2.09 3.51
N THR A 305 7.84 -2.01 4.75
CA THR A 305 9.15 -2.51 5.18
C THR A 305 9.28 -4.01 4.94
N GLU A 306 8.30 -4.78 5.39
CA GLU A 306 8.32 -6.23 5.31
C GLU A 306 8.18 -6.75 3.88
N ALA A 307 7.37 -6.07 3.04
CA ALA A 307 7.24 -6.40 1.63
C ALA A 307 8.58 -6.36 0.91
N VAL A 308 9.39 -5.32 1.14
CA VAL A 308 10.73 -5.22 0.57
C VAL A 308 11.66 -6.29 1.12
N LYS A 309 11.64 -6.56 2.44
CA LYS A 309 12.49 -7.61 3.05
C LYS A 309 12.19 -8.98 2.46
N LEU A 310 10.93 -9.35 2.30
CA LEU A 310 10.54 -10.61 1.67
C LEU A 310 10.98 -10.68 0.21
N LEU A 311 10.87 -9.56 -0.51
CA LEU A 311 11.22 -9.50 -1.93
C LEU A 311 12.71 -9.71 -2.20
N ILE A 312 13.57 -9.17 -1.32
CA ILE A 312 15.04 -9.25 -1.48
C ILE A 312 15.66 -10.44 -0.75
N ASN A 313 14.89 -11.20 0.02
CA ASN A 313 15.36 -12.39 0.71
C ASN A 313 15.77 -13.46 -0.31
N GLU A 314 16.87 -14.17 -0.04
CA GLU A 314 17.33 -15.30 -0.86
C GLU A 314 16.42 -16.53 -0.70
N ASP A 315 15.82 -16.70 0.49
CA ASP A 315 14.80 -17.74 0.71
C ASP A 315 13.48 -17.34 0.02
N ARG A 316 13.14 -18.09 -1.02
CA ARG A 316 11.92 -17.90 -1.84
C ARG A 316 10.72 -18.68 -1.33
N THR A 317 10.83 -19.34 -0.18
CA THR A 317 9.72 -20.08 0.42
C THR A 317 8.56 -19.11 0.71
N PRO A 318 7.36 -19.34 0.13
CA PRO A 318 6.23 -18.45 0.35
C PRO A 318 5.91 -18.27 1.84
N GLN A 319 5.81 -17.04 2.28
CA GLN A 319 5.42 -16.66 3.63
C GLN A 319 4.11 -15.89 3.59
N ASN A 320 3.22 -16.23 4.51
CA ASN A 320 1.94 -15.53 4.70
C ASN A 320 1.99 -14.79 6.03
N LYS A 321 2.02 -13.45 5.99
CA LYS A 321 2.11 -12.59 7.17
C LYS A 321 0.83 -11.83 7.37
N VAL A 322 0.19 -12.06 8.52
CA VAL A 322 -1.01 -11.33 8.94
C VAL A 322 -0.61 -10.40 10.09
N PHE A 323 -0.64 -9.11 9.88
CA PHE A 323 -0.39 -8.11 10.90
C PHE A 323 -1.62 -7.91 11.78
N PRO A 324 -1.44 -7.67 13.09
CA PRO A 324 -2.55 -7.40 13.98
C PRO A 324 -3.20 -6.04 13.66
N VAL A 325 -4.47 -5.92 14.01
CA VAL A 325 -5.19 -4.66 14.05
C VAL A 325 -5.59 -4.33 15.48
N THR A 326 -5.68 -3.05 15.82
CA THR A 326 -6.06 -2.59 17.16
C THR A 326 -7.02 -1.41 17.08
N LEU A 327 -7.92 -1.30 18.06
CA LEU A 327 -8.80 -0.15 18.21
C LEU A 327 -8.03 1.02 18.83
N VAL A 328 -8.17 2.20 18.25
CA VAL A 328 -7.65 3.48 18.78
C VAL A 328 -8.83 4.39 19.07
N GLU A 329 -9.17 4.52 20.33
CA GLU A 329 -10.27 5.39 20.80
C GLU A 329 -9.87 6.84 20.77
N ARG A 330 -10.77 7.70 20.22
CA ARG A 330 -10.64 9.17 20.20
C ARG A 330 -12.02 9.82 20.42
N GLY A 331 -12.25 10.99 19.83
CA GLY A 331 -13.41 11.83 20.11
C GLY A 331 -14.64 11.63 19.24
N SER A 332 -14.59 10.77 18.20
CA SER A 332 -15.67 10.67 17.20
C SER A 332 -16.78 9.66 17.51
N VAL A 333 -16.72 9.01 18.69
CA VAL A 333 -17.75 8.07 19.16
C VAL A 333 -18.22 8.48 20.54
N ARG A 334 -19.54 8.67 20.71
CA ARG A 334 -20.17 8.96 22.00
C ARG A 334 -20.48 7.68 22.77
N ASP A 335 -20.61 7.79 24.07
CA ASP A 335 -21.12 6.75 24.93
C ASP A 335 -22.61 7.01 25.24
N ASN A 336 -23.49 6.14 24.75
CA ASN A 336 -24.93 6.27 24.96
C ASN A 336 -25.39 5.71 26.31
N HIS A 337 -24.53 4.99 27.05
CA HIS A 337 -24.87 4.48 28.39
C HIS A 337 -24.81 5.54 29.49
N SER A 338 -24.28 6.74 29.19
CA SER A 338 -24.10 7.81 30.16
C SER A 338 -25.34 8.66 30.40
N PHE A 339 -26.50 8.31 29.85
CA PHE A 339 -27.75 9.10 29.94
C PHE A 339 -28.91 8.38 30.68
N ASP A 340 -28.63 7.30 31.43
CA ASP A 340 -29.60 6.65 32.35
C ASP A 340 -29.40 7.09 33.80
#